data_1aa1da40f5a552d414f62e8cfa877a24
#
_entry.id   1aa1da40f5a552d414f62e8cfa877a24
#
_cell.length_a   1.000
_cell.length_b   1.000
_cell.length_c   1.000
_cell.angle_alpha   90.00
_cell.angle_beta   90.00
_cell.angle_gamma   90.00
#
_symmetry.space_group_name_H-M   'P 1'
#
loop_
_entity.id
_entity.type
_entity.pdbx_description
1 polymer ?
#
loop_
_entity_poly.entity_id
_entity_poly.type
_entity_poly.pdbx_seq_one_letter_code
_entity_poly.pdbx_strand_id
1 'polypeptide(L)'
;MFEGIRAQIKHTKEADPAARSAFEIIVLYPHIKALFFYRIAHFLYKIHLYFLARLTSNIARNWVGIEIHPGAVIGKGLLIDHGMGVVIGETAIVGDYCTIYHQVTLGGTGKEHCKRHPTLEDHVMVGAGAKVLGNITIGSHAKVGSNAVVTHDVAPHTSVVGIPAKEVKKRGV
;
A
#
# COMPACT_ATOMS: atom_id res chain seq x y z
N MET A 1 -6.92 17.41 4.93
CA MET A 1 -6.23 16.60 5.97
C MET A 1 -7.20 15.77 6.81
N PHE A 2 -8.24 16.36 7.41
CA PHE A 2 -9.20 15.64 8.28
C PHE A 2 -10.05 14.58 7.58
N GLU A 3 -10.47 14.79 6.34
CA GLU A 3 -11.23 13.79 5.56
C GLU A 3 -10.45 12.50 5.32
N GLY A 4 -9.15 12.60 5.04
CA GLY A 4 -8.31 11.42 4.85
C GLY A 4 -8.17 10.56 6.11
N ILE A 5 -8.03 11.19 7.29
CA ILE A 5 -7.96 10.46 8.57
C ILE A 5 -9.30 9.80 8.90
N ARG A 6 -10.42 10.49 8.65
CA ARG A 6 -11.76 9.91 8.85
C ARG A 6 -12.01 8.69 7.95
N ALA A 7 -11.61 8.79 6.67
CA ALA A 7 -11.70 7.66 5.73
C ALA A 7 -10.86 6.46 6.20
N GLN A 8 -9.64 6.69 6.69
CA GLN A 8 -8.77 5.64 7.24
C GLN A 8 -9.39 4.97 8.47
N ILE A 9 -9.87 5.77 9.44
CA ILE A 9 -10.51 5.22 10.64
C ILE A 9 -11.76 4.39 10.27
N LYS A 10 -12.58 4.90 9.35
CA LYS A 10 -13.76 4.18 8.88
C LYS A 10 -13.38 2.85 8.24
N HIS A 11 -12.48 2.88 7.26
CA HIS A 11 -12.04 1.66 6.57
C HIS A 11 -11.37 0.65 7.50
N THR A 12 -10.55 1.12 8.46
CA THR A 12 -9.92 0.24 9.45
C THR A 12 -10.96 -0.48 10.30
N LYS A 13 -12.00 0.23 10.77
CA LYS A 13 -13.09 -0.39 11.54
C LYS A 13 -13.93 -1.40 10.75
N GLU A 14 -14.05 -1.18 9.43
CA GLU A 14 -14.81 -2.07 8.55
C GLU A 14 -13.99 -3.33 8.17
N ALA A 15 -12.68 -3.18 8.06
CA ALA A 15 -11.78 -4.24 7.60
C ALA A 15 -11.16 -5.08 8.73
N ASP A 16 -10.98 -4.49 9.92
CA ASP A 16 -10.36 -5.15 11.06
C ASP A 16 -11.35 -5.28 12.24
N PRO A 17 -11.84 -6.49 12.53
CA PRO A 17 -12.73 -6.75 13.68
C PRO A 17 -12.11 -6.41 15.04
N ALA A 18 -10.77 -6.34 15.15
CA ALA A 18 -10.07 -5.99 16.38
C ALA A 18 -10.08 -4.48 16.65
N ALA A 19 -10.43 -3.64 15.69
CA ALA A 19 -10.43 -2.19 15.81
C ALA A 19 -11.64 -1.67 16.62
N ARG A 20 -11.46 -1.42 17.91
CA ARG A 20 -12.54 -1.09 18.83
C ARG A 20 -12.96 0.38 18.82
N SER A 21 -12.00 1.30 18.74
CA SER A 21 -12.27 2.74 18.83
C SER A 21 -11.41 3.57 17.89
N ALA A 22 -11.88 4.79 17.55
CA ALA A 22 -11.10 5.72 16.76
C ALA A 22 -9.80 6.15 17.47
N PHE A 23 -9.84 6.29 18.80
CA PHE A 23 -8.66 6.63 19.59
C PHE A 23 -7.60 5.55 19.52
N GLU A 24 -8.01 4.28 19.68
CA GLU A 24 -7.14 3.11 19.55
C GLU A 24 -6.46 3.07 18.17
N ILE A 25 -7.23 3.27 17.09
CA ILE A 25 -6.70 3.28 15.72
C ILE A 25 -5.66 4.39 15.56
N ILE A 26 -5.93 5.60 16.02
CA ILE A 26 -5.01 6.74 15.89
C ILE A 26 -3.71 6.49 16.65
N VAL A 27 -3.78 5.91 17.84
CA VAL A 27 -2.61 5.78 18.73
C VAL A 27 -1.82 4.51 18.44
N LEU A 28 -2.49 3.38 18.18
CA LEU A 28 -1.82 2.07 18.14
C LEU A 28 -1.54 1.56 16.71
N TYR A 29 -2.38 1.91 15.73
CA TYR A 29 -2.20 1.39 14.38
C TYR A 29 -1.03 2.06 13.65
N PRO A 30 -0.04 1.28 13.18
CA PRO A 30 1.19 1.81 12.60
C PRO A 30 0.96 2.60 11.31
N HIS A 31 -0.05 2.22 10.51
CA HIS A 31 -0.32 2.89 9.24
C HIS A 31 -0.74 4.34 9.39
N ILE A 32 -1.44 4.71 10.47
CA ILE A 32 -1.81 6.13 10.71
C ILE A 32 -0.56 6.99 10.85
N LYS A 33 0.42 6.51 11.62
CA LYS A 33 1.72 7.19 11.81
C LYS A 33 2.51 7.23 10.48
N ALA A 34 2.58 6.09 9.77
CA ALA A 34 3.27 6.00 8.49
C ALA A 34 2.69 7.01 7.47
N LEU A 35 1.37 7.08 7.36
CA LEU A 35 0.69 7.98 6.44
C LEU A 35 0.79 9.45 6.85
N PHE A 36 0.87 9.74 8.15
CA PHE A 36 1.16 11.09 8.63
C PHE A 36 2.55 11.56 8.16
N PHE A 37 3.60 10.77 8.39
CA PHE A 37 4.95 11.08 7.93
C PHE A 37 5.05 11.10 6.40
N TYR A 38 4.38 10.18 5.71
CA TYR A 38 4.32 10.18 4.26
C TYR A 38 3.78 11.50 3.70
N ARG A 39 2.71 12.07 4.28
CA ARG A 39 2.15 13.34 3.81
C ARG A 39 3.14 14.48 3.93
N ILE A 40 3.90 14.55 5.04
CA ILE A 40 4.98 15.53 5.23
C ILE A 40 6.08 15.30 4.17
N ALA A 41 6.54 14.06 4.04
CA ALA A 41 7.58 13.70 3.09
C ALA A 41 7.16 13.98 1.63
N HIS A 42 5.91 13.67 1.27
CA HIS A 42 5.35 13.93 -0.05
C HIS A 42 5.25 15.43 -0.36
N PHE A 43 4.86 16.25 0.62
CA PHE A 43 4.88 17.71 0.47
C PHE A 43 6.30 18.22 0.22
N LEU A 44 7.27 17.80 1.02
CA LEU A 44 8.68 18.15 0.84
C LEU A 44 9.21 17.70 -0.55
N TYR A 45 8.79 16.51 -1.00
CA TYR A 45 9.14 16.00 -2.32
C TYR A 45 8.58 16.88 -3.45
N LYS A 46 7.33 17.34 -3.33
CA LYS A 46 6.68 18.22 -4.30
C LYS A 46 7.35 19.60 -4.43
N ILE A 47 7.93 20.10 -3.35
CA ILE A 47 8.70 21.36 -3.37
C ILE A 47 10.20 21.13 -3.59
N HIS A 48 10.57 19.94 -4.12
CA HIS A 48 11.94 19.56 -4.52
C HIS A 48 12.97 19.46 -3.37
N LEU A 49 12.54 19.44 -2.12
CA LEU A 49 13.39 19.17 -0.95
C LEU A 49 13.61 17.66 -0.76
N TYR A 50 14.17 17.01 -1.78
CA TYR A 50 14.27 15.55 -1.87
C TYR A 50 15.00 14.89 -0.70
N PHE A 51 16.11 15.50 -0.25
CA PHE A 51 16.85 14.96 0.90
C PHE A 51 16.01 14.93 2.17
N LEU A 52 15.32 16.03 2.50
CA LEU A 52 14.45 16.11 3.68
C LEU A 52 13.23 15.19 3.54
N ALA A 53 12.68 15.06 2.34
CA ALA A 53 11.61 14.12 2.05
C ALA A 53 12.05 12.68 2.34
N ARG A 54 13.22 12.26 1.86
CA ARG A 54 13.78 10.92 2.10
C ARG A 54 14.14 10.71 3.58
N LEU A 55 14.70 11.71 4.23
CA LEU A 55 15.01 11.66 5.67
C LEU A 55 13.73 11.42 6.50
N THR A 56 12.66 12.16 6.21
CA THR A 56 11.35 11.99 6.86
C THR A 56 10.79 10.59 6.65
N SER A 57 10.86 10.05 5.43
CA SER A 57 10.45 8.68 5.12
C SER A 57 11.28 7.64 5.88
N ASN A 58 12.60 7.83 6.00
CA ASN A 58 13.47 6.94 6.76
C ASN A 58 13.16 6.96 8.26
N ILE A 59 12.89 8.11 8.83
CA ILE A 59 12.46 8.23 10.25
C ILE A 59 11.18 7.41 10.46
N ALA A 60 10.19 7.58 9.60
CA ALA A 60 8.94 6.81 9.66
C ALA A 60 9.20 5.30 9.59
N ARG A 61 10.00 4.85 8.61
CA ARG A 61 10.36 3.43 8.45
C ARG A 61 10.99 2.86 9.71
N ASN A 62 11.95 3.57 10.31
CA ASN A 62 12.65 3.11 11.51
C ASN A 62 11.71 3.04 12.73
N TRP A 63 10.69 3.89 12.79
CA TRP A 63 9.74 3.90 13.90
C TRP A 63 8.63 2.87 13.77
N VAL A 64 8.04 2.73 12.56
CA VAL A 64 6.83 1.90 12.37
C VAL A 64 7.03 0.68 11.46
N GLY A 65 8.23 0.49 10.89
CA GLY A 65 8.53 -0.64 10.01
C GLY A 65 7.89 -0.58 8.63
N ILE A 66 7.32 0.58 8.23
CA ILE A 66 6.65 0.80 6.94
C ILE A 66 7.46 1.81 6.15
N GLU A 67 7.91 1.44 4.95
CA GLU A 67 8.57 2.34 4.02
C GLU A 67 7.60 2.79 2.92
N ILE A 68 7.32 4.09 2.86
CA ILE A 68 6.59 4.71 1.75
C ILE A 68 7.51 5.75 1.11
N HIS A 69 7.83 5.56 -0.17
CA HIS A 69 8.64 6.55 -0.88
C HIS A 69 7.86 7.87 -1.02
N PRO A 70 8.50 9.03 -0.78
CA PRO A 70 7.81 10.32 -0.86
C PRO A 70 7.17 10.64 -2.21
N GLY A 71 7.69 10.08 -3.30
CA GLY A 71 7.15 10.23 -4.65
C GLY A 71 5.90 9.39 -4.95
N ALA A 72 5.61 8.38 -4.14
CA ALA A 72 4.40 7.55 -4.32
C ALA A 72 3.12 8.38 -4.24
N VAL A 73 2.05 7.91 -4.89
CA VAL A 73 0.72 8.53 -4.83
C VAL A 73 -0.20 7.60 -4.05
N ILE A 74 -0.76 8.09 -2.95
CA ILE A 74 -1.61 7.31 -2.04
C ILE A 74 -2.99 7.95 -1.95
N GLY A 75 -4.01 7.18 -2.28
CA GLY A 75 -5.42 7.55 -2.18
C GLY A 75 -5.96 7.60 -0.74
N LYS A 76 -7.27 7.69 -0.62
CA LYS A 76 -7.97 7.78 0.68
C LYS A 76 -8.15 6.40 1.30
N GLY A 77 -8.22 6.35 2.62
CA GLY A 77 -8.63 5.13 3.32
C GLY A 77 -7.67 3.95 3.23
N LEU A 78 -6.40 4.15 2.83
CA LEU A 78 -5.42 3.06 2.81
C LEU A 78 -5.28 2.45 4.21
N LEU A 79 -5.54 1.16 4.34
CA LEU A 79 -5.21 0.35 5.51
C LEU A 79 -3.92 -0.43 5.25
N ILE A 80 -2.93 -0.30 6.13
CA ILE A 80 -1.76 -1.18 6.15
C ILE A 80 -1.83 -1.96 7.46
N ASP A 81 -2.26 -3.21 7.36
CA ASP A 81 -2.47 -4.06 8.52
C ASP A 81 -1.17 -4.72 8.98
N HIS A 82 -0.88 -4.65 10.29
CA HIS A 82 0.39 -5.00 10.94
C HIS A 82 1.59 -4.20 10.43
N GLY A 83 1.71 -3.93 9.17
CA GLY A 83 2.61 -2.99 8.49
C GLY A 83 4.09 -3.35 8.43
N MET A 84 4.64 -4.15 9.32
CA MET A 84 6.06 -4.46 9.38
C MET A 84 6.60 -5.00 8.05
N GLY A 85 7.64 -4.37 7.52
CA GLY A 85 8.30 -4.78 6.28
C GLY A 85 7.55 -4.42 4.99
N VAL A 86 6.50 -3.57 5.06
CA VAL A 86 5.86 -3.03 3.86
C VAL A 86 6.79 -2.02 3.18
N VAL A 87 6.91 -2.14 1.86
CA VAL A 87 7.67 -1.22 1.01
C VAL A 87 6.81 -0.75 -0.16
N ILE A 88 6.57 0.56 -0.26
CA ILE A 88 5.86 1.21 -1.37
C ILE A 88 6.86 2.10 -2.13
N GLY A 89 7.19 1.71 -3.37
CA GLY A 89 8.23 2.34 -4.18
C GLY A 89 7.82 3.69 -4.78
N GLU A 90 8.80 4.39 -5.34
CA GLU A 90 8.73 5.80 -5.77
C GLU A 90 7.57 6.14 -6.71
N THR A 91 7.37 5.35 -7.75
CA THR A 91 6.32 5.61 -8.75
C THR A 91 5.07 4.75 -8.56
N ALA A 92 4.93 4.13 -7.38
CA ALA A 92 3.72 3.37 -7.04
C ALA A 92 2.52 4.30 -6.92
N ILE A 93 1.36 3.79 -7.36
CA ILE A 93 0.07 4.45 -7.19
C ILE A 93 -0.82 3.47 -6.42
N VAL A 94 -1.43 3.94 -5.35
CA VAL A 94 -2.39 3.18 -4.55
C VAL A 94 -3.69 3.95 -4.53
N GLY A 95 -4.74 3.35 -5.06
CA GLY A 95 -6.09 3.90 -5.13
C GLY A 95 -6.76 4.00 -3.76
N ASP A 96 -8.04 4.31 -3.78
CA ASP A 96 -8.83 4.52 -2.58
C ASP A 96 -9.21 3.17 -1.92
N TYR A 97 -9.26 3.17 -0.59
CA TYR A 97 -9.73 2.03 0.25
C TYR A 97 -9.03 0.69 -0.02
N CYS A 98 -7.74 0.74 -0.39
CA CYS A 98 -6.92 -0.44 -0.50
C CYS A 98 -6.54 -1.00 0.88
N THR A 99 -6.33 -2.32 0.95
CA THR A 99 -5.80 -3.01 2.14
C THR A 99 -4.49 -3.71 1.78
N ILE A 100 -3.43 -3.41 2.52
CA ILE A 100 -2.10 -3.99 2.33
C ILE A 100 -1.66 -4.64 3.65
N TYR A 101 -1.26 -5.90 3.62
CA TYR A 101 -0.75 -6.59 4.79
C TYR A 101 0.77 -6.45 4.94
N HIS A 102 1.29 -6.91 6.07
CA HIS A 102 2.73 -6.86 6.38
C HIS A 102 3.59 -7.54 5.31
N GLN A 103 4.87 -7.12 5.20
CA GLN A 103 5.87 -7.65 4.26
C GLN A 103 5.51 -7.56 2.77
N VAL A 104 4.47 -6.80 2.41
CA VAL A 104 4.15 -6.53 1.01
C VAL A 104 5.18 -5.58 0.40
N THR A 105 5.57 -5.87 -0.85
CA THR A 105 6.41 -4.98 -1.64
C THR A 105 5.68 -4.55 -2.91
N LEU A 106 5.49 -3.24 -3.09
CA LEU A 106 5.14 -2.63 -4.37
C LEU A 106 6.44 -2.14 -5.01
N GLY A 107 7.12 -3.03 -5.74
CA GLY A 107 8.49 -2.86 -6.21
C GLY A 107 8.59 -2.50 -7.69
N GLY A 108 9.69 -1.86 -8.05
CA GLY A 108 10.06 -1.60 -9.45
C GLY A 108 10.85 -2.76 -10.04
N THR A 109 10.76 -2.92 -11.35
CA THR A 109 11.67 -3.75 -12.14
C THR A 109 12.42 -2.85 -13.13
N GLY A 110 13.74 -3.09 -13.28
CA GLY A 110 14.58 -2.28 -14.15
C GLY A 110 15.18 -1.02 -13.48
N LYS A 111 15.97 -0.28 -14.27
CA LYS A 111 16.73 0.90 -13.82
C LYS A 111 16.23 2.23 -14.41
N GLU A 112 15.09 2.20 -15.04
CA GLU A 112 14.54 3.36 -15.74
C GLU A 112 13.99 4.40 -14.76
N HIS A 113 14.10 5.68 -15.11
CA HIS A 113 13.58 6.80 -14.31
C HIS A 113 12.06 7.03 -14.52
N CYS A 114 11.43 6.29 -15.42
CA CYS A 114 9.99 6.38 -15.70
C CYS A 114 9.15 5.60 -14.67
N LYS A 115 7.85 5.50 -14.91
CA LYS A 115 6.91 4.66 -14.16
C LYS A 115 7.39 3.20 -14.18
N ARG A 116 7.80 2.67 -13.02
CA ARG A 116 8.37 1.32 -12.86
C ARG A 116 7.81 0.54 -11.68
N HIS A 117 6.94 1.14 -10.90
CA HIS A 117 6.24 0.51 -9.76
C HIS A 117 4.76 0.30 -10.09
N PRO A 118 4.09 -0.64 -9.42
CA PRO A 118 2.71 -0.98 -9.72
C PRO A 118 1.71 0.14 -9.42
N THR A 119 0.55 0.01 -10.06
CA THR A 119 -0.67 0.74 -9.73
C THR A 119 -1.66 -0.24 -9.12
N LEU A 120 -2.13 0.04 -7.92
CA LEU A 120 -3.31 -0.60 -7.33
C LEU A 120 -4.49 0.33 -7.56
N GLU A 121 -5.53 -0.15 -8.22
CA GLU A 121 -6.79 0.58 -8.33
C GLU A 121 -7.57 0.53 -6.99
N ASP A 122 -8.80 1.02 -6.97
CA ASP A 122 -9.59 1.13 -5.74
C ASP A 122 -9.98 -0.24 -5.16
N HIS A 123 -10.04 -0.31 -3.83
CA HIS A 123 -10.48 -1.49 -3.08
C HIS A 123 -9.64 -2.76 -3.32
N VAL A 124 -8.40 -2.62 -3.79
CA VAL A 124 -7.49 -3.76 -3.96
C VAL A 124 -7.01 -4.27 -2.60
N MET A 125 -6.96 -5.59 -2.46
CA MET A 125 -6.38 -6.25 -1.29
C MET A 125 -5.07 -6.96 -1.68
N VAL A 126 -3.98 -6.70 -0.93
CA VAL A 126 -2.69 -7.35 -1.12
C VAL A 126 -2.30 -8.11 0.15
N GLY A 127 -2.34 -9.44 0.07
CA GLY A 127 -2.07 -10.35 1.19
C GLY A 127 -0.63 -10.32 1.68
N ALA A 128 -0.44 -10.78 2.90
CA ALA A 128 0.84 -10.75 3.61
C ALA A 128 1.98 -11.37 2.80
N GLY A 129 3.14 -10.71 2.78
CA GLY A 129 4.34 -11.19 2.09
C GLY A 129 4.31 -11.10 0.56
N ALA A 130 3.20 -10.69 -0.06
CA ALA A 130 3.11 -10.62 -1.52
C ALA A 130 4.07 -9.59 -2.13
N LYS A 131 4.57 -9.88 -3.33
CA LYS A 131 5.44 -9.01 -4.12
C LYS A 131 4.72 -8.65 -5.42
N VAL A 132 4.40 -7.38 -5.60
CA VAL A 132 3.81 -6.84 -6.83
C VAL A 132 4.89 -6.01 -7.52
N LEU A 133 5.35 -6.48 -8.68
CA LEU A 133 6.60 -6.01 -9.26
C LEU A 133 6.43 -5.51 -10.68
N GLY A 134 6.96 -4.32 -10.96
CA GLY A 134 6.97 -3.71 -12.28
C GLY A 134 5.88 -2.67 -12.49
N ASN A 135 5.85 -2.09 -13.68
CA ASN A 135 4.80 -1.17 -14.10
C ASN A 135 3.56 -1.95 -14.55
N ILE A 136 2.86 -2.51 -13.60
CA ILE A 136 1.65 -3.32 -13.80
C ILE A 136 0.47 -2.71 -13.05
N THR A 137 -0.74 -3.07 -13.46
CA THR A 137 -1.98 -2.62 -12.84
C THR A 137 -2.71 -3.78 -12.18
N ILE A 138 -3.07 -3.59 -10.93
CA ILE A 138 -3.98 -4.49 -10.19
C ILE A 138 -5.34 -3.81 -10.19
N GLY A 139 -6.29 -4.41 -10.93
CA GLY A 139 -7.62 -3.84 -11.16
C GLY A 139 -8.46 -3.76 -9.90
N SER A 140 -9.44 -2.86 -9.92
CA SER A 140 -10.33 -2.58 -8.78
C SER A 140 -10.95 -3.83 -8.19
N HIS A 141 -11.01 -3.90 -6.86
CA HIS A 141 -11.53 -5.05 -6.09
C HIS A 141 -10.78 -6.39 -6.33
N ALA A 142 -9.63 -6.38 -7.01
CA ALA A 142 -8.80 -7.57 -7.13
C ALA A 142 -8.14 -7.94 -5.81
N LYS A 143 -7.80 -9.22 -5.66
CA LYS A 143 -7.16 -9.76 -4.47
C LYS A 143 -5.87 -10.47 -4.84
N VAL A 144 -4.77 -10.07 -4.23
CA VAL A 144 -3.48 -10.74 -4.33
C VAL A 144 -3.30 -11.59 -3.07
N GLY A 145 -3.16 -12.91 -3.25
CA GLY A 145 -2.98 -13.83 -2.13
C GLY A 145 -1.65 -13.67 -1.42
N SER A 146 -1.58 -14.17 -0.19
CA SER A 146 -0.36 -14.11 0.62
C SER A 146 0.81 -14.81 -0.07
N ASN A 147 2.00 -14.22 0.04
CA ASN A 147 3.26 -14.68 -0.60
C ASN A 147 3.20 -14.81 -2.14
N ALA A 148 2.18 -14.29 -2.80
CA ALA A 148 2.14 -14.29 -4.26
C ALA A 148 3.19 -13.35 -4.85
N VAL A 149 3.74 -13.71 -6.03
CA VAL A 149 4.63 -12.85 -6.81
C VAL A 149 3.94 -12.49 -8.13
N VAL A 150 3.47 -11.25 -8.22
CA VAL A 150 2.71 -10.73 -9.36
C VAL A 150 3.62 -9.88 -10.23
N THR A 151 3.73 -10.25 -11.52
CA THR A 151 4.58 -9.58 -12.51
C THR A 151 3.83 -9.22 -13.80
N HIS A 152 2.50 -9.28 -13.77
CA HIS A 152 1.61 -8.97 -14.89
C HIS A 152 0.33 -8.32 -14.38
N ASP A 153 -0.41 -7.66 -15.26
CA ASP A 153 -1.68 -7.03 -14.93
C ASP A 153 -2.70 -8.04 -14.40
N VAL A 154 -3.51 -7.59 -13.45
CA VAL A 154 -4.59 -8.38 -12.86
C VAL A 154 -5.92 -7.69 -13.15
N ALA A 155 -6.86 -8.40 -13.75
CA ALA A 155 -8.17 -7.86 -14.06
C ALA A 155 -8.98 -7.49 -12.79
N PRO A 156 -9.90 -6.52 -12.87
CA PRO A 156 -10.78 -6.19 -11.75
C PRO A 156 -11.56 -7.41 -11.25
N HIS A 157 -11.85 -7.41 -9.94
CA HIS A 157 -12.63 -8.48 -9.27
C HIS A 157 -12.04 -9.89 -9.36
N THR A 158 -10.77 -10.03 -9.74
CA THR A 158 -10.09 -11.34 -9.79
C THR A 158 -9.22 -11.58 -8.56
N SER A 159 -8.91 -12.85 -8.32
CA SER A 159 -7.96 -13.24 -7.27
C SER A 159 -6.79 -13.98 -7.91
N VAL A 160 -5.56 -13.61 -7.53
CA VAL A 160 -4.33 -14.25 -8.01
C VAL A 160 -3.50 -14.78 -6.85
N VAL A 161 -2.91 -15.95 -7.01
CA VAL A 161 -2.09 -16.62 -5.99
C VAL A 161 -0.88 -17.33 -6.60
N GLY A 162 0.13 -17.57 -5.79
CA GLY A 162 1.29 -18.39 -6.15
C GLY A 162 2.49 -17.63 -6.69
N ILE A 163 3.51 -18.36 -7.13
CA ILE A 163 4.80 -17.86 -7.64
C ILE A 163 5.14 -18.59 -8.93
N PRO A 164 5.09 -17.98 -10.12
CA PRO A 164 4.43 -16.68 -10.39
C PRO A 164 2.93 -16.74 -10.11
N ALA A 165 2.33 -15.60 -9.80
CA ALA A 165 0.91 -15.55 -9.47
C ALA A 165 0.04 -15.91 -10.67
N LYS A 166 -1.04 -16.68 -10.42
CA LYS A 166 -2.03 -17.08 -11.41
C LYS A 166 -3.43 -16.80 -10.86
N GLU A 167 -4.37 -16.54 -11.76
CA GLU A 167 -5.76 -16.34 -11.40
C GLU A 167 -6.36 -17.60 -10.78
N VAL A 168 -7.11 -17.41 -9.71
CA VAL A 168 -7.89 -18.48 -9.07
C VAL A 168 -9.18 -18.64 -9.84
N LYS A 169 -9.30 -19.76 -10.57
CA LYS A 169 -10.56 -20.14 -11.21
C LYS A 169 -11.59 -20.47 -10.14
N LYS A 170 -12.74 -19.78 -10.14
CA LYS A 170 -13.87 -20.18 -9.31
C LYS A 170 -14.25 -21.61 -9.69
N ARG A 171 -14.13 -22.56 -8.77
CA ARG A 171 -14.77 -23.87 -8.96
C ARG A 171 -16.27 -23.61 -8.99
N GLY A 172 -16.90 -23.95 -10.11
CA GLY A 172 -18.36 -23.91 -10.20
C GLY A 172 -18.94 -24.74 -9.05
N VAL A 173 -19.84 -24.14 -8.29
CA VAL A 173 -20.74 -24.81 -7.34
C VAL A 173 -21.95 -25.26 -8.13
#